data_18305956a63d44c5072fa5ff158709d7
#
_entry.id   18305956a63d44c5072fa5ff158709d7
#
_cell.length_a   1.000
_cell.length_b   1.000
_cell.length_c   1.000
_cell.angle_alpha   90.00
_cell.angle_beta   90.00
_cell.angle_gamma   90.00
#
_symmetry.space_group_name_H-M   'P 1'
#
loop_
_entity.id
_entity.type
_entity.pdbx_description
1 polymer ?
#
loop_
_entity_poly.entity_id
_entity_poly.type
_entity_poly.pdbx_seq_one_letter_code
_entity_poly.pdbx_strand_id
1 'polypeptide(L)'
;MPGNAKQDQHHTIWYREPYVWLTIAIPLAAVIGSVITGWLALQSDDGLVVDDYYKQGLAINRVLERDRQAEELGIEANIQLSQEQNTFRLFLTGNENFIPPATITISFLHATRGGFDRKIQASRTAHNLYQAELPELVRGRWHFQIETDSWRVLKTILIR
;
A
#
# COMPACT_ATOMS: atom_id res chain seq x y z
N MET A 1 90.86 8.71 25.04
CA MET A 1 90.18 9.16 23.80
C MET A 1 88.96 8.24 23.61
N PRO A 2 87.76 8.71 23.80
CA PRO A 2 86.57 7.91 23.51
C PRO A 2 86.16 8.13 22.05
N GLY A 3 86.03 7.02 21.34
CA GLY A 3 85.58 6.98 19.95
C GLY A 3 84.14 7.40 19.79
N ASN A 4 83.91 8.36 18.93
CA ASN A 4 82.60 8.89 18.53
C ASN A 4 81.87 7.88 17.65
N ALA A 5 81.01 7.09 18.20
CA ALA A 5 80.12 6.20 17.43
C ALA A 5 79.14 7.11 16.68
N LYS A 6 79.31 7.24 15.38
CA LYS A 6 78.36 7.82 14.48
C LYS A 6 77.08 6.93 14.53
N GLN A 7 76.02 7.44 15.15
CA GLN A 7 74.67 6.89 14.99
C GLN A 7 74.26 7.13 13.52
N ASP A 8 74.28 6.10 12.72
CA ASP A 8 73.66 6.11 11.42
C ASP A 8 72.15 6.22 11.63
N GLN A 9 71.58 7.42 11.55
CA GLN A 9 70.18 7.67 11.48
C GLN A 9 69.72 7.17 10.12
N HIS A 10 69.23 5.92 10.08
CA HIS A 10 68.46 5.43 8.96
C HIS A 10 67.22 6.31 8.85
N HIS A 11 67.22 7.29 7.96
CA HIS A 11 66.04 7.99 7.51
C HIS A 11 65.15 6.99 6.80
N THR A 12 64.39 6.22 7.56
CA THR A 12 63.27 5.39 7.02
C THR A 12 62.27 6.33 6.41
N ILE A 13 62.09 6.23 5.11
CA ILE A 13 61.15 7.04 4.35
C ILE A 13 59.75 6.57 4.78
N TRP A 14 59.06 7.39 5.54
CA TRP A 14 57.77 7.09 6.22
C TRP A 14 56.70 6.42 5.31
N TYR A 15 56.67 6.76 4.01
CA TYR A 15 55.69 6.18 3.06
C TYR A 15 56.08 4.75 2.58
N ARG A 16 57.24 4.22 2.98
CA ARG A 16 57.64 2.83 2.72
C ARG A 16 57.34 1.89 3.90
N GLU A 17 56.96 2.45 5.01
CA GLU A 17 56.64 1.68 6.21
C GLU A 17 55.18 1.13 6.13
N PRO A 18 54.97 -0.21 6.15
CA PRO A 18 53.66 -0.82 6.01
C PRO A 18 52.72 -0.44 7.17
N TYR A 19 53.25 -0.19 8.36
CA TYR A 19 52.48 0.20 9.53
C TYR A 19 51.86 1.60 9.39
N VAL A 20 52.53 2.52 8.69
CA VAL A 20 51.96 3.85 8.42
C VAL A 20 50.73 3.74 7.52
N TRP A 21 50.78 2.88 6.51
CA TRP A 21 49.65 2.63 5.64
C TRP A 21 48.51 1.94 6.35
N LEU A 22 48.83 1.02 7.28
CA LEU A 22 47.79 0.39 8.11
C LEU A 22 47.07 1.41 9.01
N THR A 23 47.81 2.34 9.61
CA THR A 23 47.24 3.40 10.46
C THR A 23 46.39 4.37 9.67
N ILE A 24 46.69 4.63 8.40
CA ILE A 24 45.91 5.49 7.53
C ILE A 24 44.69 4.73 6.94
N ALA A 25 44.83 3.44 6.64
CA ALA A 25 43.79 2.66 5.99
C ALA A 25 42.53 2.50 6.88
N ILE A 26 42.69 2.35 8.19
CA ILE A 26 41.55 2.18 9.11
C ILE A 26 40.64 3.40 9.11
N PRO A 27 41.10 4.63 9.38
CA PRO A 27 40.25 5.80 9.32
C PRO A 27 39.73 6.10 7.91
N LEU A 28 40.51 5.83 6.89
CA LEU A 28 40.07 6.00 5.50
C LEU A 28 38.89 5.06 5.16
N ALA A 29 38.97 3.79 5.57
CA ALA A 29 37.88 2.84 5.41
C ALA A 29 36.61 3.26 6.14
N ALA A 30 36.75 3.83 7.34
CA ALA A 30 35.63 4.36 8.10
C ALA A 30 34.95 5.55 7.39
N VAL A 31 35.73 6.46 6.81
CA VAL A 31 35.20 7.59 6.03
C VAL A 31 34.46 7.09 4.78
N ILE A 32 35.06 6.16 4.03
CA ILE A 32 34.41 5.59 2.84
C ILE A 32 33.10 4.88 3.24
N GLY A 33 33.13 4.09 4.31
CA GLY A 33 31.93 3.41 4.82
C GLY A 33 30.82 4.39 5.21
N SER A 34 31.17 5.49 5.90
CA SER A 34 30.19 6.50 6.28
C SER A 34 29.59 7.25 5.07
N VAL A 35 30.39 7.52 4.04
CA VAL A 35 29.88 8.13 2.80
C VAL A 35 28.92 7.19 2.06
N ILE A 36 29.26 5.90 1.97
CA ILE A 36 28.38 4.90 1.36
C ILE A 36 27.08 4.77 2.14
N THR A 37 27.18 4.69 3.46
CA THR A 37 25.95 4.60 4.31
C THR A 37 25.09 5.85 4.18
N GLY A 38 25.69 7.02 4.17
CA GLY A 38 24.99 8.29 3.95
C GLY A 38 24.33 8.35 2.58
N TRP A 39 25.00 7.88 1.54
CA TRP A 39 24.43 7.79 0.20
C TRP A 39 23.24 6.83 0.15
N LEU A 40 23.35 5.65 0.75
CA LEU A 40 22.26 4.68 0.84
C LEU A 40 21.08 5.23 1.64
N ALA A 41 21.34 5.95 2.74
CA ALA A 41 20.29 6.59 3.53
C ALA A 41 19.53 7.68 2.75
N LEU A 42 20.21 8.45 1.91
CA LEU A 42 19.57 9.43 1.03
C LEU A 42 18.79 8.79 -0.12
N GLN A 43 19.18 7.59 -0.53
CA GLN A 43 18.51 6.84 -1.59
C GLN A 43 17.37 5.97 -1.07
N SER A 44 17.39 5.65 0.22
CA SER A 44 16.21 5.12 0.92
C SER A 44 15.21 6.27 1.02
N ASP A 45 14.23 6.28 0.14
CA ASP A 45 13.09 7.19 0.21
C ASP A 45 12.20 6.75 1.38
N ASP A 46 12.72 6.92 2.59
CA ASP A 46 11.91 6.90 3.81
C ASP A 46 11.03 8.15 3.77
N GLY A 47 9.98 8.05 2.95
CA GLY A 47 8.94 9.06 2.90
C GLY A 47 8.53 9.39 4.33
N LEU A 48 8.60 10.67 4.66
CA LEU A 48 8.28 11.24 5.96
C LEU A 48 7.04 10.54 6.55
N VAL A 49 7.30 9.62 7.48
CA VAL A 49 6.33 8.74 8.14
C VAL A 49 5.12 9.51 8.71
N VAL A 50 5.30 10.79 9.01
CA VAL A 50 4.28 11.67 9.59
C VAL A 50 3.16 12.03 8.61
N ASP A 51 3.49 12.32 7.34
CA ASP A 51 2.48 12.71 6.35
C ASP A 51 1.61 11.52 5.90
N ASP A 52 2.19 10.34 5.90
CA ASP A 52 1.50 9.11 5.48
C ASP A 52 0.52 8.62 6.55
N TYR A 53 0.86 8.72 7.83
CA TYR A 53 -0.06 8.40 8.94
C TYR A 53 -1.25 9.36 8.99
N TYR A 54 -1.03 10.64 8.76
CA TYR A 54 -2.13 11.61 8.72
C TYR A 54 -3.08 11.34 7.53
N LYS A 55 -2.53 11.07 6.35
CA LYS A 55 -3.32 10.72 5.17
C LYS A 55 -4.06 9.40 5.34
N GLN A 56 -3.43 8.40 5.93
CA GLN A 56 -4.06 7.11 6.26
C GLN A 56 -5.17 7.29 7.29
N GLY A 57 -4.94 8.10 8.34
CA GLY A 57 -5.96 8.43 9.33
C GLY A 57 -7.18 9.12 8.72
N LEU A 58 -6.97 10.08 7.82
CA LEU A 58 -8.05 10.73 7.09
C LEU A 58 -8.79 9.76 6.15
N ALA A 59 -8.07 8.85 5.50
CA ALA A 59 -8.66 7.83 4.64
C ALA A 59 -9.54 6.86 5.46
N ILE A 60 -9.07 6.43 6.62
CA ILE A 60 -9.83 5.57 7.53
C ILE A 60 -11.11 6.29 8.01
N ASN A 61 -11.00 7.55 8.43
CA ASN A 61 -12.17 8.32 8.88
C ASN A 61 -13.22 8.49 7.77
N ARG A 62 -12.80 8.74 6.53
CA ARG A 62 -13.72 8.80 5.38
C ARG A 62 -14.43 7.46 5.12
N VAL A 63 -13.71 6.36 5.32
CA VAL A 63 -14.29 5.03 5.16
C VAL A 63 -15.33 4.77 6.24
N LEU A 64 -15.02 5.05 7.50
CA LEU A 64 -15.94 4.90 8.63
C LEU A 64 -17.18 5.79 8.48
N GLU A 65 -17.01 7.03 8.02
CA GLU A 65 -18.13 7.94 7.78
C GLU A 65 -19.08 7.41 6.70
N ARG A 66 -18.55 6.86 5.60
CA ARG A 66 -19.37 6.24 4.56
C ARG A 66 -20.08 4.97 5.02
N ASP A 67 -19.44 4.17 5.88
CA ASP A 67 -20.07 2.98 6.46
C ASP A 67 -21.22 3.39 7.38
N ARG A 68 -20.99 4.38 8.24
CA ARG A 68 -22.00 4.94 9.12
C ARG A 68 -23.19 5.53 8.36
N GLN A 69 -22.91 6.26 7.27
CA GLN A 69 -23.96 6.81 6.43
C GLN A 69 -24.82 5.71 5.79
N ALA A 70 -24.20 4.58 5.41
CA ALA A 70 -24.95 3.43 4.91
C ALA A 70 -25.86 2.81 5.98
N GLU A 71 -25.41 2.73 7.22
CA GLU A 71 -26.21 2.26 8.35
C GLU A 71 -27.37 3.21 8.67
N GLU A 72 -27.12 4.52 8.70
CA GLU A 72 -28.14 5.55 8.94
C GLU A 72 -29.24 5.55 7.87
N LEU A 73 -28.87 5.30 6.62
CA LEU A 73 -29.79 5.16 5.50
C LEU A 73 -30.46 3.78 5.43
N GLY A 74 -30.07 2.84 6.30
CA GLY A 74 -30.57 1.47 6.32
C GLY A 74 -30.33 0.74 5.00
N ILE A 75 -29.18 0.98 4.35
CA ILE A 75 -28.90 0.42 3.02
C ILE A 75 -28.66 -1.08 3.11
N GLU A 76 -29.52 -1.85 2.48
CA GLU A 76 -29.34 -3.28 2.29
C GLU A 76 -29.05 -3.61 0.83
N ALA A 77 -28.02 -4.45 0.62
CA ALA A 77 -27.61 -4.91 -0.69
C ALA A 77 -27.89 -6.40 -0.85
N ASN A 78 -28.70 -6.75 -1.82
CA ASN A 78 -28.96 -8.14 -2.23
C ASN A 78 -28.31 -8.37 -3.59
N ILE A 79 -27.35 -9.31 -3.63
CA ILE A 79 -26.51 -9.58 -4.78
C ILE A 79 -26.93 -10.90 -5.42
N GLN A 80 -27.14 -10.88 -6.72
CA GLN A 80 -27.39 -12.06 -7.55
C GLN A 80 -26.32 -12.15 -8.64
N LEU A 81 -25.61 -13.27 -8.66
CA LEU A 81 -24.56 -13.55 -9.63
C LEU A 81 -25.03 -14.65 -10.57
N SER A 82 -24.96 -14.41 -11.88
CA SER A 82 -25.15 -15.42 -12.91
C SER A 82 -23.88 -15.59 -13.70
N GLN A 83 -23.08 -16.61 -13.37
CA GLN A 83 -21.84 -16.92 -14.08
C GLN A 83 -22.10 -17.39 -15.53
N GLU A 84 -23.21 -18.11 -15.75
CA GLU A 84 -23.59 -18.56 -17.10
C GLU A 84 -23.94 -17.41 -18.04
N GLN A 85 -24.47 -16.33 -17.50
CA GLN A 85 -24.89 -15.15 -18.28
C GLN A 85 -23.91 -13.97 -18.14
N ASN A 86 -22.79 -14.14 -17.42
CA ASN A 86 -21.85 -13.07 -17.08
C ASN A 86 -22.56 -11.82 -16.54
N THR A 87 -23.60 -12.02 -15.73
CA THR A 87 -24.43 -10.93 -15.27
C THR A 87 -24.36 -10.78 -13.76
N PHE A 88 -24.07 -9.56 -13.34
CA PHE A 88 -24.16 -9.07 -11.97
C PHE A 88 -25.46 -8.28 -11.82
N ARG A 89 -26.29 -8.66 -10.87
CA ARG A 89 -27.49 -7.92 -10.48
C ARG A 89 -27.42 -7.58 -9.02
N LEU A 90 -27.71 -6.34 -8.70
CA LEU A 90 -27.74 -5.83 -7.34
C LEU A 90 -29.04 -5.11 -7.08
N PHE A 91 -29.73 -5.52 -6.04
CA PHE A 91 -30.90 -4.82 -5.50
C PHE A 91 -30.47 -4.03 -4.28
N LEU A 92 -30.68 -2.73 -4.31
CA LEU A 92 -30.45 -1.84 -3.18
C LEU A 92 -31.79 -1.39 -2.60
N THR A 93 -31.93 -1.57 -1.29
CA THR A 93 -33.05 -1.03 -0.52
C THR A 93 -32.51 -0.18 0.61
N GLY A 94 -33.33 0.73 1.13
CA GLY A 94 -32.99 1.60 2.23
C GLY A 94 -34.24 2.19 2.85
N ASN A 95 -34.07 3.04 3.86
CA ASN A 95 -35.18 3.74 4.52
C ASN A 95 -35.74 4.85 3.63
N GLU A 96 -36.70 5.60 4.15
CA GLU A 96 -37.41 6.67 3.42
C GLU A 96 -36.47 7.80 2.92
N ASN A 97 -35.32 7.97 3.55
CA ASN A 97 -34.34 8.99 3.18
C ASN A 97 -33.33 8.49 2.11
N PHE A 98 -33.35 7.20 1.78
CA PHE A 98 -32.47 6.63 0.80
C PHE A 98 -32.95 6.93 -0.62
N ILE A 99 -32.16 7.70 -1.35
CA ILE A 99 -32.39 7.97 -2.77
C ILE A 99 -31.41 7.10 -3.58
N PRO A 100 -31.88 6.11 -4.34
CA PRO A 100 -31.01 5.26 -5.14
C PRO A 100 -30.22 6.08 -6.18
N PRO A 101 -28.89 6.06 -6.17
CA PRO A 101 -28.07 6.81 -7.11
C PRO A 101 -28.21 6.27 -8.54
N ALA A 102 -27.85 7.07 -9.55
CA ALA A 102 -27.90 6.62 -10.95
C ALA A 102 -26.80 5.59 -11.27
N THR A 103 -25.64 5.73 -10.65
CA THR A 103 -24.48 4.87 -10.86
C THR A 103 -23.82 4.57 -9.51
N ILE A 104 -23.34 3.35 -9.36
CA ILE A 104 -22.58 2.89 -8.18
C ILE A 104 -21.29 2.25 -8.64
N THR A 105 -20.29 2.28 -7.78
CA THR A 105 -19.03 1.57 -7.98
C THR A 105 -19.06 0.27 -7.16
N ILE A 106 -18.63 -0.82 -7.79
CA ILE A 106 -18.54 -2.12 -7.16
C ILE A 106 -17.11 -2.61 -7.28
N SER A 107 -16.48 -2.87 -6.14
CA SER A 107 -15.14 -3.44 -6.06
C SER A 107 -15.25 -4.88 -5.58
N PHE A 108 -14.66 -5.80 -6.33
CA PHE A 108 -14.55 -7.21 -6.01
C PHE A 108 -13.15 -7.45 -5.44
N LEU A 109 -13.06 -7.77 -4.18
CA LEU A 109 -11.80 -7.95 -3.46
C LEU A 109 -11.68 -9.41 -3.03
N HIS A 110 -10.63 -10.10 -3.48
CA HIS A 110 -10.41 -11.50 -3.08
C HIS A 110 -9.80 -11.56 -1.67
N ALA A 111 -10.40 -12.36 -0.77
CA ALA A 111 -10.02 -12.36 0.64
C ALA A 111 -8.58 -12.77 0.94
N THR A 112 -7.94 -13.56 0.07
CA THR A 112 -6.63 -14.18 0.35
C THR A 112 -5.62 -14.08 -0.79
N ARG A 113 -6.00 -13.59 -1.96
CA ARG A 113 -5.13 -13.53 -3.15
C ARG A 113 -5.12 -12.13 -3.72
N GLY A 114 -3.96 -11.48 -3.70
CA GLY A 114 -3.75 -10.21 -4.37
C GLY A 114 -3.76 -10.35 -5.90
N GLY A 115 -4.07 -9.25 -6.60
CA GLY A 115 -4.02 -9.21 -8.07
C GLY A 115 -5.30 -9.66 -8.80
N PHE A 116 -6.28 -10.22 -8.07
CA PHE A 116 -7.58 -10.61 -8.62
C PHE A 116 -8.65 -9.53 -8.47
N ASP A 117 -8.35 -8.47 -7.76
CA ASP A 117 -9.28 -7.39 -7.50
C ASP A 117 -9.76 -6.75 -8.82
N ARG A 118 -11.06 -6.52 -8.89
CA ARG A 118 -11.71 -5.91 -10.04
C ARG A 118 -12.64 -4.81 -9.56
N LYS A 119 -12.78 -3.78 -10.38
CA LYS A 119 -13.67 -2.65 -10.12
C LYS A 119 -14.53 -2.40 -11.34
N ILE A 120 -15.84 -2.33 -11.13
CA ILE A 120 -16.81 -2.06 -12.19
C ILE A 120 -17.73 -0.93 -11.76
N GLN A 121 -18.37 -0.32 -12.73
CA GLN A 121 -19.47 0.60 -12.50
C GLN A 121 -20.77 -0.06 -12.94
N ALA A 122 -21.80 0.00 -12.09
CA ALA A 122 -23.14 -0.48 -12.39
C ALA A 122 -24.08 0.70 -12.49
N SER A 123 -24.87 0.70 -13.55
CA SER A 123 -25.91 1.70 -13.78
C SER A 123 -27.26 1.17 -13.31
N ARG A 124 -28.10 2.07 -12.80
CA ARG A 124 -29.46 1.76 -12.40
C ARG A 124 -30.32 1.47 -13.63
N THR A 125 -30.85 0.26 -13.71
CA THR A 125 -31.72 -0.18 -14.81
C THR A 125 -33.22 -0.06 -14.48
N ALA A 126 -33.57 -0.24 -13.21
CA ALA A 126 -34.92 -0.07 -12.70
C ALA A 126 -34.89 0.59 -11.32
N HIS A 127 -36.04 0.77 -10.66
CA HIS A 127 -36.12 1.52 -9.42
C HIS A 127 -35.07 1.21 -8.37
N ASN A 128 -34.79 -0.07 -8.10
CA ASN A 128 -33.82 -0.54 -7.11
C ASN A 128 -32.75 -1.47 -7.70
N LEU A 129 -32.79 -1.70 -9.00
CA LEU A 129 -31.97 -2.70 -9.70
C LEU A 129 -30.81 -2.04 -10.41
N TYR A 130 -29.62 -2.52 -10.10
CA TYR A 130 -28.39 -2.21 -10.80
C TYR A 130 -27.90 -3.44 -11.53
N GLN A 131 -27.44 -3.25 -12.74
CA GLN A 131 -26.91 -4.32 -13.58
C GLN A 131 -25.56 -3.93 -14.16
N ALA A 132 -24.66 -4.90 -14.22
CA ALA A 132 -23.38 -4.77 -14.85
C ALA A 132 -22.91 -6.13 -15.36
N GLU A 133 -21.88 -6.12 -16.17
CA GLU A 133 -21.18 -7.33 -16.58
C GLU A 133 -20.39 -7.88 -15.41
N LEU A 134 -20.52 -9.19 -15.13
CA LEU A 134 -19.78 -9.87 -14.08
C LEU A 134 -18.36 -10.18 -14.58
N PRO A 135 -17.31 -9.69 -13.93
CA PRO A 135 -15.97 -10.10 -14.27
C PRO A 135 -15.73 -11.57 -13.93
N GLU A 136 -14.74 -12.18 -14.57
CA GLU A 136 -14.34 -13.54 -14.21
C GLU A 136 -13.86 -13.60 -12.76
N LEU A 137 -14.59 -14.36 -11.95
CA LEU A 137 -14.29 -14.55 -10.53
C LEU A 137 -13.82 -15.97 -10.29
N VAL A 138 -12.62 -16.12 -9.77
CA VAL A 138 -12.10 -17.44 -9.35
C VAL A 138 -12.80 -17.91 -8.08
N ARG A 139 -12.82 -19.23 -7.87
CA ARG A 139 -13.41 -19.82 -6.66
C ARG A 139 -12.73 -19.28 -5.40
N GLY A 140 -13.51 -18.93 -4.40
CA GLY A 140 -12.99 -18.40 -3.15
C GLY A 140 -13.97 -17.45 -2.44
N ARG A 141 -13.48 -16.89 -1.34
CA ARG A 141 -14.22 -15.87 -0.58
C ARG A 141 -13.92 -14.49 -1.17
N TRP A 142 -14.99 -13.77 -1.46
CA TRP A 142 -14.93 -12.44 -2.04
C TRP A 142 -15.63 -11.43 -1.16
N HIS A 143 -15.05 -10.25 -1.06
CA HIS A 143 -15.65 -9.07 -0.47
C HIS A 143 -16.12 -8.16 -1.59
N PHE A 144 -17.43 -7.96 -1.67
CA PHE A 144 -18.05 -7.01 -2.59
C PHE A 144 -18.23 -5.70 -1.86
N GLN A 145 -17.47 -4.70 -2.26
CA GLN A 145 -17.58 -3.35 -1.75
C GLN A 145 -18.41 -2.53 -2.73
N ILE A 146 -19.59 -2.11 -2.29
CA ILE A 146 -20.54 -1.32 -3.05
C ILE A 146 -20.48 0.08 -2.49
N GLU A 147 -20.11 1.05 -3.31
CA GLU A 147 -19.83 2.39 -2.82
C GLU A 147 -20.27 3.50 -3.76
N THR A 148 -20.55 4.65 -3.15
CA THR A 148 -20.64 5.95 -3.78
C THR A 148 -19.70 6.93 -3.07
N ASP A 149 -19.76 8.19 -3.40
CA ASP A 149 -19.00 9.23 -2.70
C ASP A 149 -19.47 9.39 -1.24
N SER A 150 -20.74 9.10 -0.93
CA SER A 150 -21.37 9.37 0.37
C SER A 150 -21.50 8.14 1.26
N TRP A 151 -21.65 6.95 0.73
CA TRP A 151 -21.87 5.74 1.53
C TRP A 151 -21.15 4.52 0.95
N ARG A 152 -20.94 3.51 1.80
CA ARG A 152 -20.31 2.24 1.43
C ARG A 152 -20.96 1.07 2.16
N VAL A 153 -21.20 -0.03 1.43
CA VAL A 153 -21.68 -1.31 1.97
C VAL A 153 -20.72 -2.42 1.60
N LEU A 154 -20.36 -3.26 2.56
CA LEU A 154 -19.51 -4.42 2.35
C LEU A 154 -20.34 -5.71 2.51
N LYS A 155 -20.27 -6.61 1.51
CA LYS A 155 -20.87 -7.95 1.56
C LYS A 155 -19.82 -9.00 1.28
N THR A 156 -19.87 -10.11 1.99
CA THR A 156 -18.95 -11.24 1.78
C THR A 156 -19.72 -12.41 1.17
N ILE A 157 -19.20 -12.93 0.06
CA ILE A 157 -19.80 -14.04 -0.68
C ILE A 157 -18.75 -15.11 -0.94
N LEU A 158 -19.16 -16.37 -0.84
CA LEU A 158 -18.34 -17.52 -1.21
C LEU A 158 -18.74 -18.01 -2.60
N ILE A 159 -17.81 -17.94 -3.55
CA ILE A 159 -17.97 -18.48 -4.89
C ILE A 159 -17.41 -19.91 -4.91
N ARG A 160 -18.27 -20.87 -5.25
CA ARG A 160 -17.98 -22.29 -5.26
C ARG A 160 -17.62 -22.80 -6.64
#